data_86464fa2d84c68d59d1ad3da629417ea
#
_entry.id   86464fa2d84c68d59d1ad3da629417ea
#
_cell.length_a   1.000
_cell.length_b   1.000
_cell.length_c   1.000
_cell.angle_alpha   90.00
_cell.angle_beta   90.00
_cell.angle_gamma   90.00
#
_symmetry.space_group_name_H-M   'P 1'
#
loop_
_entity.id
_entity.type
_entity.pdbx_description
1 polymer ?
#
loop_
_entity_poly.entity_id
_entity_poly.type
_entity_poly.pdbx_seq_one_letter_code
_entity_poly.pdbx_strand_id
1 'polypeptide(L)'
;ADFHSWSMVSAYYNFERAYQYFNDVYPDPDQLGKGAAEILPLKVQYWADVRFDGNQVKDNALFLSFIHSFVLMPFDQQQKVPLPMNLGVIAHETAHQVFNVRALKKQAFPDYIGTWNGLPFNFLKSLDEGLADFHGYSATCLEVSQCQPRFLAPSWNDDRTVAMRDVSRNDACMTLD
;
A
#
# COMPACT_ATOMS: atom_id res chain seq x y z
N ALA A 1 19.03 19.90 -4.52
CA ALA A 1 18.78 18.53 -4.11
C ALA A 1 18.69 17.66 -5.37
N ASP A 2 19.31 16.49 -5.34
CA ASP A 2 19.20 15.55 -6.43
C ASP A 2 17.84 14.80 -6.35
N PHE A 3 17.53 14.04 -7.40
CA PHE A 3 16.29 13.27 -7.50
C PHE A 3 16.08 12.32 -6.31
N HIS A 4 17.13 11.62 -5.88
CA HIS A 4 17.02 10.65 -4.79
C HIS A 4 16.73 11.31 -3.45
N SER A 5 17.42 12.41 -3.13
CA SER A 5 17.17 13.18 -1.91
C SER A 5 15.72 13.68 -1.86
N TRP A 6 15.23 14.20 -2.98
CA TRP A 6 13.85 14.69 -3.06
C TRP A 6 12.83 13.56 -2.95
N SER A 7 13.05 12.44 -3.64
CA SER A 7 12.17 11.26 -3.57
C SER A 7 12.13 10.64 -2.17
N MET A 8 13.28 10.57 -1.47
CA MET A 8 13.33 10.07 -0.09
C MET A 8 12.57 10.99 0.88
N VAL A 9 12.72 12.31 0.76
CA VAL A 9 11.98 13.27 1.59
C VAL A 9 10.48 13.15 1.32
N SER A 10 10.08 13.00 0.07
CA SER A 10 8.67 12.79 -0.30
C SER A 10 8.13 11.47 0.27
N ALA A 11 8.91 10.39 0.20
CA ALA A 11 8.55 9.12 0.81
C ALA A 11 8.33 9.28 2.32
N TYR A 12 9.28 9.88 3.01
CA TYR A 12 9.18 10.12 4.45
C TYR A 12 7.91 10.91 4.80
N TYR A 13 7.68 12.02 4.10
CA TYR A 13 6.50 12.85 4.30
C TYR A 13 5.19 12.08 4.08
N ASN A 14 5.11 11.28 3.02
CA ASN A 14 3.92 10.49 2.74
C ASN A 14 3.72 9.34 3.73
N PHE A 15 4.79 8.71 4.23
CA PHE A 15 4.67 7.73 5.31
C PHE A 15 4.20 8.37 6.62
N GLU A 16 4.66 9.56 6.96
CA GLU A 16 4.18 10.30 8.12
C GLU A 16 2.69 10.62 7.99
N ARG A 17 2.24 11.06 6.82
CA ARG A 17 0.83 11.34 6.54
C ARG A 17 -0.03 10.07 6.58
N ALA A 18 0.43 8.98 5.99
CA ALA A 18 -0.25 7.70 6.07
C ALA A 18 -0.36 7.23 7.51
N TYR A 19 0.72 7.32 8.29
CA TYR A 19 0.69 7.01 9.72
C TYR A 19 -0.33 7.87 10.48
N GLN A 20 -0.34 9.18 10.23
CA GLN A 20 -1.29 10.09 10.87
C GLN A 20 -2.73 9.71 10.53
N TYR A 21 -3.02 9.42 9.25
CA TYR A 21 -4.33 8.94 8.82
C TYR A 21 -4.77 7.70 9.60
N PHE A 22 -3.90 6.68 9.71
CA PHE A 22 -4.25 5.47 10.46
C PHE A 22 -4.38 5.72 11.96
N ASN A 23 -3.61 6.64 12.51
CA ASN A 23 -3.75 7.05 13.91
C ASN A 23 -5.10 7.74 14.16
N ASP A 24 -5.58 8.53 13.22
CA ASP A 24 -6.87 9.20 13.30
C ASP A 24 -8.05 8.23 13.09
N VAL A 25 -7.89 7.26 12.18
CA VAL A 25 -8.89 6.20 11.96
C VAL A 25 -9.01 5.26 13.15
N TYR A 26 -7.91 5.04 13.88
CA TYR A 26 -7.86 4.18 15.07
C TYR A 26 -7.41 4.96 16.32
N PRO A 27 -8.17 5.98 16.73
CA PRO A 27 -7.72 6.89 17.79
C PRO A 27 -7.73 6.28 19.20
N ASP A 28 -8.51 5.21 19.41
CA ASP A 28 -8.66 4.59 20.73
C ASP A 28 -7.73 3.39 20.89
N PRO A 29 -6.59 3.59 21.59
CA PRO A 29 -5.63 2.52 21.80
C PRO A 29 -6.15 1.40 22.72
N ASP A 30 -7.13 1.68 23.58
CA ASP A 30 -7.67 0.68 24.51
C ASP A 30 -8.67 -0.25 23.81
N GLN A 31 -9.41 0.23 22.82
CA GLN A 31 -10.34 -0.57 22.04
C GLN A 31 -9.66 -1.38 20.94
N LEU A 32 -8.59 -0.83 20.33
CA LEU A 32 -7.92 -1.41 19.19
C LEU A 32 -6.48 -1.85 19.48
N GLY A 33 -6.07 -1.79 20.73
CA GLY A 33 -4.68 -2.03 21.12
C GLY A 33 -3.80 -0.82 20.82
N LYS A 34 -3.07 -0.19 21.20
CA LYS A 34 -2.09 0.92 21.09
C LYS A 34 -2.21 1.85 19.87
N GLY A 35 -3.38 1.92 19.21
CA GLY A 35 -3.54 2.76 18.02
C GLY A 35 -2.54 2.41 16.90
N ALA A 36 -2.20 3.36 16.06
CA ALA A 36 -1.21 3.14 15.00
C ALA A 36 0.24 2.98 15.53
N ALA A 37 0.50 3.24 16.82
CA ALA A 37 1.84 3.08 17.40
C ALA A 37 2.41 1.66 17.28
N GLU A 38 1.56 0.64 17.14
CA GLU A 38 2.00 -0.75 16.98
C GLU A 38 2.72 -1.03 15.67
N ILE A 39 2.52 -0.18 14.66
CA ILE A 39 3.24 -0.31 13.38
C ILE A 39 4.61 0.37 13.40
N LEU A 40 4.96 1.09 14.43
CA LEU A 40 6.26 1.75 14.55
C LEU A 40 7.36 0.82 15.09
N PRO A 41 8.61 1.08 14.74
CA PRO A 41 9.07 2.04 13.76
C PRO A 41 8.81 1.57 12.32
N LEU A 42 8.44 2.49 11.43
CA LEU A 42 8.32 2.18 10.01
C LEU A 42 9.72 1.92 9.44
N LYS A 43 9.91 0.77 8.82
CA LYS A 43 11.16 0.40 8.15
C LYS A 43 10.95 0.51 6.65
N VAL A 44 11.76 1.30 5.99
CA VAL A 44 11.65 1.53 4.55
C VAL A 44 12.98 1.23 3.86
N GLN A 45 12.93 0.35 2.89
CA GLN A 45 14.04 0.09 1.97
C GLN A 45 13.79 0.90 0.70
N TYR A 46 14.52 1.98 0.54
CA TYR A 46 14.40 2.85 -0.61
C TYR A 46 15.33 2.41 -1.74
N TRP A 47 14.83 2.39 -2.96
CA TRP A 47 15.54 2.02 -4.18
C TRP A 47 16.09 0.59 -4.15
N ALA A 48 15.28 -0.33 -3.63
CA ALA A 48 15.67 -1.72 -3.44
C ALA A 48 15.81 -2.48 -4.77
N ASP A 49 16.90 -3.21 -4.94
CA ASP A 49 17.10 -4.12 -6.07
C ASP A 49 16.35 -5.44 -5.83
N VAL A 50 15.08 -5.44 -6.15
CA VAL A 50 14.25 -6.64 -6.08
C VAL A 50 14.23 -7.28 -7.46
N ARG A 51 14.47 -8.61 -7.50
CA ARG A 51 14.48 -9.36 -8.75
C ARG A 51 13.49 -10.51 -8.72
N PHE A 52 12.77 -10.67 -9.82
CA PHE A 52 11.90 -11.80 -10.05
C PHE A 52 12.30 -12.50 -11.37
N ASP A 53 12.60 -13.78 -11.32
CA ASP A 53 13.14 -14.55 -12.45
C ASP A 53 14.36 -13.87 -13.13
N GLY A 54 15.24 -13.27 -12.32
CA GLY A 54 16.43 -12.57 -12.79
C GLY A 54 16.20 -11.14 -13.29
N ASN A 55 14.95 -10.74 -13.50
CA ASN A 55 14.58 -9.39 -13.95
C ASN A 55 14.39 -8.45 -12.75
N GLN A 56 14.97 -7.25 -12.82
CA GLN A 56 14.75 -6.22 -11.82
C GLN A 56 13.31 -5.72 -11.89
N VAL A 57 12.64 -5.72 -10.75
CA VAL A 57 11.31 -5.10 -10.61
C VAL A 57 11.50 -3.60 -10.38
N LYS A 58 10.76 -2.81 -11.12
CA LYS A 58 10.79 -1.35 -11.06
C LYS A 58 9.38 -0.80 -10.93
N ASP A 59 9.27 0.48 -10.61
CA ASP A 59 7.99 1.19 -10.49
C ASP A 59 6.96 0.43 -9.66
N ASN A 60 7.41 -0.12 -8.50
CA ASN A 60 6.56 -0.84 -7.58
C ASN A 60 6.89 -0.51 -6.12
N ALA A 61 5.92 -0.71 -5.24
CA ALA A 61 6.05 -0.60 -3.80
C ALA A 61 5.40 -1.84 -3.17
N LEU A 62 5.96 -2.32 -2.07
CA LEU A 62 5.45 -3.50 -1.35
C LEU A 62 5.65 -3.33 0.15
N PHE A 63 4.69 -3.81 0.93
CA PHE A 63 4.93 -4.15 2.32
C PHE A 63 5.26 -5.65 2.44
N LEU A 64 6.43 -5.96 2.96
CA LEU A 64 6.88 -7.33 3.20
C LEU A 64 6.68 -7.71 4.66
N SER A 65 5.63 -8.48 4.94
CA SER A 65 5.20 -8.83 6.31
C SER A 65 6.25 -9.66 7.06
N PHE A 66 7.00 -10.53 6.38
CA PHE A 66 8.00 -11.41 7.01
C PHE A 66 9.24 -10.67 7.53
N ILE A 67 9.54 -9.46 7.02
CA ILE A 67 10.61 -8.59 7.52
C ILE A 67 10.07 -7.30 8.13
N HIS A 68 8.76 -7.11 8.14
CA HIS A 68 8.07 -5.89 8.58
C HIS A 68 8.70 -4.64 7.97
N SER A 69 8.84 -4.61 6.64
CA SER A 69 9.51 -3.52 5.94
C SER A 69 8.76 -3.15 4.67
N PHE A 70 8.72 -1.86 4.39
CA PHE A 70 8.32 -1.35 3.08
C PHE A 70 9.49 -1.42 2.12
N VAL A 71 9.21 -1.75 0.89
CA VAL A 71 10.20 -1.81 -0.18
C VAL A 71 9.73 -0.90 -1.30
N LEU A 72 10.50 0.14 -1.57
CA LEU A 72 10.26 1.07 -2.67
C LEU A 72 11.28 0.79 -3.77
N MET A 73 10.80 0.34 -4.91
CA MET A 73 11.62 -0.10 -6.03
C MET A 73 12.08 1.07 -6.90
N PRO A 74 13.11 0.89 -7.73
CA PRO A 74 13.60 1.92 -8.62
C PRO A 74 12.52 2.47 -9.56
N PHE A 75 12.54 3.78 -9.76
CA PHE A 75 11.75 4.46 -10.76
C PHE A 75 12.44 4.37 -12.14
N ASP A 76 11.72 3.97 -13.19
CA ASP A 76 12.29 3.88 -14.53
C ASP A 76 11.55 4.71 -15.59
N GLN A 77 10.75 5.67 -15.13
CA GLN A 77 10.01 6.62 -15.96
C GLN A 77 8.84 6.01 -16.79
N GLN A 78 8.47 4.76 -16.56
CA GLN A 78 7.21 4.23 -17.08
C GLN A 78 6.02 4.83 -16.35
N GLN A 79 6.25 5.25 -15.13
CA GLN A 79 5.29 5.99 -14.31
C GLN A 79 5.52 7.49 -14.48
N LYS A 80 4.46 8.30 -14.45
CA LYS A 80 4.60 9.77 -14.45
C LYS A 80 5.24 10.33 -13.21
N VAL A 81 5.00 9.67 -12.08
CA VAL A 81 5.43 10.10 -10.76
C VAL A 81 6.00 8.90 -10.03
N PRO A 82 7.19 9.01 -9.44
CA PRO A 82 7.73 7.95 -8.58
C PRO A 82 6.73 7.58 -7.48
N LEU A 83 6.52 6.28 -7.25
CA LEU A 83 5.53 5.80 -6.27
C LEU A 83 5.71 6.37 -4.85
N PRO A 84 6.95 6.60 -4.35
CA PRO A 84 7.16 7.25 -3.05
C PRO A 84 6.50 8.62 -2.90
N MET A 85 6.18 9.28 -4.01
CA MET A 85 5.54 10.60 -4.04
C MET A 85 4.02 10.53 -4.07
N ASN A 86 3.45 9.34 -4.17
CA ASN A 86 2.01 9.14 -4.19
C ASN A 86 1.52 8.67 -2.82
N LEU A 87 0.82 9.57 -2.10
CA LEU A 87 0.24 9.25 -0.79
C LEU A 87 -0.69 8.04 -0.86
N GLY A 88 -1.50 7.90 -1.92
CA GLY A 88 -2.42 6.78 -2.06
C GLY A 88 -1.70 5.43 -2.09
N VAL A 89 -0.57 5.34 -2.81
CA VAL A 89 0.29 4.14 -2.81
C VAL A 89 0.87 3.87 -1.43
N ILE A 90 1.44 4.89 -0.80
CA ILE A 90 2.04 4.75 0.53
C ILE A 90 1.00 4.35 1.58
N ALA A 91 -0.20 4.93 1.53
CA ALA A 91 -1.29 4.57 2.44
C ALA A 91 -1.82 3.16 2.16
N HIS A 92 -1.88 2.72 0.90
CA HIS A 92 -2.22 1.35 0.53
C HIS A 92 -1.22 0.36 1.15
N GLU A 93 0.07 0.57 0.96
CA GLU A 93 1.10 -0.29 1.56
C GLU A 93 1.08 -0.25 3.10
N THR A 94 0.79 0.92 3.68
CA THR A 94 0.65 1.05 5.14
C THR A 94 -0.58 0.28 5.64
N ALA A 95 -1.66 0.19 4.85
CA ALA A 95 -2.83 -0.61 5.19
C ALA A 95 -2.48 -2.10 5.31
N HIS A 96 -1.64 -2.63 4.42
CA HIS A 96 -1.14 -4.01 4.54
C HIS A 96 -0.39 -4.23 5.86
N GLN A 97 0.42 -3.27 6.29
CA GLN A 97 1.09 -3.35 7.59
C GLN A 97 0.08 -3.34 8.75
N VAL A 98 -0.89 -2.43 8.70
CA VAL A 98 -1.95 -2.34 9.73
C VAL A 98 -2.76 -3.65 9.76
N PHE A 99 -3.15 -4.18 8.61
CA PHE A 99 -3.87 -5.45 8.50
C PHE A 99 -3.03 -6.61 9.07
N ASN A 100 -1.75 -6.69 8.72
CA ASN A 100 -0.85 -7.71 9.25
C ASN A 100 -0.73 -7.64 10.78
N VAL A 101 -0.56 -6.45 11.33
CA VAL A 101 -0.43 -6.27 12.79
C VAL A 101 -1.74 -6.56 13.52
N ARG A 102 -2.85 -6.09 12.99
CA ARG A 102 -4.16 -6.11 13.67
C ARG A 102 -4.95 -7.39 13.44
N ALA A 103 -5.10 -7.78 12.18
CA ALA A 103 -5.88 -8.95 11.82
C ALA A 103 -5.06 -10.24 11.95
N LEU A 104 -3.81 -10.22 11.51
CA LEU A 104 -2.95 -11.39 11.49
C LEU A 104 -2.03 -11.49 12.72
N LYS A 105 -2.06 -10.49 13.62
CA LYS A 105 -1.22 -10.44 14.85
C LYS A 105 0.26 -10.68 14.56
N LYS A 106 0.75 -10.08 13.48
CA LYS A 106 2.12 -10.22 12.97
C LYS A 106 2.48 -11.63 12.50
N GLN A 107 1.50 -12.51 12.37
CA GLN A 107 1.75 -13.77 11.68
C GLN A 107 2.00 -13.45 10.20
N ALA A 108 3.12 -13.94 9.70
CA ALA A 108 3.35 -13.87 8.27
C ALA A 108 2.29 -14.71 7.55
N PHE A 109 2.05 -14.43 6.26
CA PHE A 109 1.27 -15.32 5.39
C PHE A 109 1.96 -16.68 5.04
N PRO A 110 3.06 -17.12 5.68
CA PRO A 110 3.88 -18.23 5.19
C PRO A 110 3.18 -19.57 5.19
N ASP A 111 2.22 -19.74 6.07
CA ASP A 111 1.45 -20.99 6.11
C ASP A 111 0.59 -21.20 4.85
N TYR A 112 0.48 -20.15 4.02
CA TYR A 112 -0.25 -20.16 2.76
C TYR A 112 0.66 -20.23 1.53
N ILE A 113 1.97 -20.15 1.67
CA ILE A 113 2.90 -20.25 0.54
C ILE A 113 2.75 -21.58 -0.20
N GLY A 114 2.43 -22.66 0.50
CA GLY A 114 2.12 -23.95 -0.10
C GLY A 114 0.74 -24.08 -0.72
N THR A 115 -0.15 -23.10 -0.50
CA THR A 115 -1.56 -23.13 -0.91
C THR A 115 -1.97 -21.89 -1.71
N TRP A 116 -1.05 -21.28 -2.42
CA TRP A 116 -1.27 -20.04 -3.19
C TRP A 116 -2.49 -20.07 -4.10
N ASN A 117 -2.96 -21.25 -4.48
CA ASN A 117 -4.18 -21.46 -5.26
C ASN A 117 -5.37 -21.91 -4.41
N GLY A 118 -5.25 -21.88 -3.07
CA GLY A 118 -6.34 -22.26 -2.18
C GLY A 118 -7.37 -21.14 -2.01
N LEU A 119 -8.65 -21.49 -2.04
CA LEU A 119 -9.77 -20.55 -1.87
C LEU A 119 -9.65 -19.67 -0.61
N PRO A 120 -9.24 -20.19 0.57
CA PRO A 120 -9.08 -19.35 1.77
C PRO A 120 -7.97 -18.30 1.64
N PHE A 121 -6.87 -18.64 0.95
CA PHE A 121 -5.79 -17.69 0.70
C PHE A 121 -6.26 -16.56 -0.22
N ASN A 122 -6.93 -16.91 -1.33
CA ASN A 122 -7.41 -15.93 -2.29
C ASN A 122 -8.43 -14.98 -1.65
N PHE A 123 -9.31 -15.50 -0.80
CA PHE A 123 -10.27 -14.67 -0.07
C PHE A 123 -9.57 -13.69 0.90
N LEU A 124 -8.65 -14.18 1.72
CA LEU A 124 -7.92 -13.35 2.68
C LEU A 124 -7.05 -12.30 1.97
N LYS A 125 -6.39 -12.69 0.88
CA LYS A 125 -5.60 -11.76 0.07
C LYS A 125 -6.47 -10.72 -0.62
N SER A 126 -7.62 -11.11 -1.14
CA SER A 126 -8.58 -10.17 -1.75
C SER A 126 -9.12 -9.18 -0.72
N LEU A 127 -9.38 -9.63 0.51
CA LEU A 127 -9.81 -8.76 1.60
C LEU A 127 -8.70 -7.77 1.99
N ASP A 128 -7.47 -8.24 2.12
CA ASP A 128 -6.30 -7.41 2.42
C ASP A 128 -6.09 -6.35 1.33
N GLU A 129 -6.12 -6.73 0.05
CA GLU A 129 -5.98 -5.78 -1.07
C GLU A 129 -7.16 -4.79 -1.14
N GLY A 130 -8.39 -5.28 -0.94
CA GLY A 130 -9.57 -4.41 -0.96
C GLY A 130 -9.57 -3.38 0.17
N LEU A 131 -9.13 -3.77 1.37
CA LEU A 131 -8.95 -2.84 2.49
C LEU A 131 -7.80 -1.86 2.21
N ALA A 132 -6.70 -2.34 1.62
CA ALA A 132 -5.58 -1.48 1.26
C ALA A 132 -5.98 -0.43 0.21
N ASP A 133 -6.76 -0.82 -0.81
CA ASP A 133 -7.30 0.11 -1.80
C ASP A 133 -8.25 1.13 -1.17
N PHE A 134 -9.15 0.68 -0.28
CA PHE A 134 -10.06 1.56 0.43
C PHE A 134 -9.31 2.60 1.27
N HIS A 135 -8.32 2.18 2.03
CA HIS A 135 -7.53 3.10 2.86
C HIS A 135 -6.62 4.01 2.03
N GLY A 136 -6.04 3.50 0.94
CA GLY A 136 -5.30 4.31 -0.01
C GLY A 136 -6.14 5.44 -0.58
N TYR A 137 -7.37 5.13 -0.99
CA TYR A 137 -8.34 6.11 -1.44
C TYR A 137 -8.73 7.10 -0.32
N SER A 138 -9.11 6.59 0.84
CA SER A 138 -9.60 7.40 1.96
C SER A 138 -8.54 8.36 2.48
N ALA A 139 -7.28 7.95 2.55
CA ALA A 139 -6.18 8.80 2.96
C ALA A 139 -5.98 10.00 2.02
N THR A 140 -6.26 9.82 0.72
CA THR A 140 -6.20 10.92 -0.26
C THR A 140 -7.38 11.87 -0.16
N CYS A 141 -8.52 11.40 0.38
CA CYS A 141 -9.71 12.22 0.56
C CYS A 141 -9.59 13.23 1.70
N LEU A 142 -8.81 12.95 2.73
CA LEU A 142 -8.70 13.81 3.92
C LEU A 142 -8.10 15.19 3.62
N GLU A 143 -7.39 15.35 2.51
CA GLU A 143 -6.64 16.57 2.21
C GLU A 143 -7.09 17.30 0.95
N VAL A 144 -7.94 16.70 0.15
CA VAL A 144 -8.49 17.31 -1.06
C VAL A 144 -9.99 17.44 -0.92
N SER A 145 -10.53 18.57 -1.30
CA SER A 145 -11.97 18.83 -1.28
C SER A 145 -12.77 17.85 -2.15
N GLN A 146 -12.10 17.09 -2.99
CA GLN A 146 -12.67 16.05 -3.84
C GLN A 146 -11.81 14.80 -3.79
N CYS A 147 -12.39 13.72 -3.32
CA CYS A 147 -11.76 12.41 -3.36
C CYS A 147 -11.49 11.95 -4.79
N GLN A 148 -10.33 11.36 -5.01
CA GLN A 148 -9.95 10.82 -6.31
C GLN A 148 -10.18 9.30 -6.32
N PRO A 149 -11.25 8.79 -6.95
CA PRO A 149 -11.53 7.34 -6.95
C PRO A 149 -10.43 6.53 -7.66
N ARG A 150 -9.57 7.19 -8.42
CA ARG A 150 -8.44 6.62 -9.15
C ARG A 150 -7.11 7.04 -8.52
N PHE A 151 -6.94 6.87 -7.23
CA PHE A 151 -5.79 7.38 -6.51
C PHE A 151 -4.44 6.84 -7.01
N LEU A 152 -4.42 5.68 -7.69
CA LEU A 152 -3.20 5.09 -8.26
C LEU A 152 -2.99 5.44 -9.74
N ALA A 153 -4.02 5.87 -10.45
CA ALA A 153 -3.94 6.11 -11.89
C ALA A 153 -2.83 7.08 -12.32
N PRO A 154 -2.58 8.22 -11.62
CA PRO A 154 -1.50 9.12 -12.00
C PRO A 154 -0.11 8.53 -11.87
N SER A 155 0.06 7.52 -11.03
CA SER A 155 1.35 6.91 -10.72
C SER A 155 1.60 5.63 -11.48
N TRP A 156 0.56 4.84 -11.75
CA TRP A 156 0.73 3.49 -12.27
C TRP A 156 0.37 3.32 -13.74
N ASN A 157 -0.44 4.17 -14.30
CA ASN A 157 -0.74 4.06 -15.71
C ASN A 157 -1.19 5.37 -16.33
N ASP A 158 -0.58 5.74 -17.45
CA ASP A 158 -1.00 6.86 -18.29
C ASP A 158 -2.27 6.58 -19.06
N ASP A 159 -2.60 5.32 -19.26
CA ASP A 159 -3.80 4.93 -19.95
C ASP A 159 -5.01 5.08 -19.03
N ARG A 160 -5.64 6.24 -19.11
CA ARG A 160 -6.86 6.54 -18.36
C ARG A 160 -8.03 5.64 -18.74
N THR A 161 -7.91 4.84 -19.80
CA THR A 161 -8.94 3.87 -20.20
C THR A 161 -8.86 2.59 -19.39
N VAL A 162 -7.69 2.29 -18.81
CA VAL A 162 -7.48 1.12 -17.94
C VAL A 162 -7.43 1.59 -16.49
N ALA A 163 -8.59 1.82 -15.90
CA ALA A 163 -8.70 2.11 -14.48
C ALA A 163 -8.50 0.81 -13.68
N MET A 164 -7.25 0.42 -13.44
CA MET A 164 -6.97 -0.82 -12.73
C MET A 164 -7.39 -0.79 -11.25
N ARG A 165 -7.45 0.41 -10.65
CA ARG A 165 -7.84 0.60 -9.24
C ARG A 165 -8.74 1.82 -9.11
N ASP A 166 -10.01 1.66 -9.47
CA ASP A 166 -11.04 2.70 -9.39
C ASP A 166 -12.14 2.22 -8.44
N VAL A 167 -12.11 2.69 -7.21
CA VAL A 167 -13.06 2.30 -6.15
C VAL A 167 -14.48 2.80 -6.41
N SER A 168 -14.70 3.66 -7.41
CA SER A 168 -16.05 4.10 -7.80
C SER A 168 -16.74 3.13 -8.77
N ARG A 169 -16.04 2.12 -9.28
CA ARG A 169 -16.60 1.18 -10.24
C ARG A 169 -17.44 0.12 -9.55
N ASN A 170 -18.69 0.03 -9.97
CA ASN A 170 -19.62 -1.01 -9.48
C ASN A 170 -19.47 -2.35 -10.21
N ASP A 171 -18.81 -2.36 -11.36
CA ASP A 171 -18.61 -3.56 -12.20
C ASP A 171 -17.40 -4.42 -11.75
N ALA A 172 -16.65 -3.94 -10.75
CA ALA A 172 -15.55 -4.67 -10.15
C ALA A 172 -15.96 -5.56 -8.96
N CYS A 173 -17.25 -5.62 -8.62
CA CYS A 173 -17.73 -6.56 -7.63
C CYS A 173 -17.50 -7.99 -8.15
N MET A 174 -16.67 -8.76 -7.44
CA MET A 174 -16.58 -10.20 -7.69
C MET A 174 -17.92 -10.82 -7.36
N THR A 175 -18.58 -11.39 -8.35
CA THR A 175 -19.63 -12.36 -8.10
C THR A 175 -18.95 -13.61 -7.54
N LEU A 176 -19.32 -13.99 -6.33
CA LEU A 176 -18.97 -15.29 -5.77
C LEU A 176 -19.91 -16.30 -6.43
N ASP A 177 -19.51 -16.86 -7.56
CA ASP A 177 -20.14 -18.04 -8.16
C ASP A 177 -19.59 -19.33 -7.55
#